data_a0568a32d70ce0a57879e34e3926a83b
#
_entry.id   a0568a32d70ce0a57879e34e3926a83b
#
_cell.length_a   1.000
_cell.length_b   1.000
_cell.length_c   1.000
_cell.angle_alpha   90.00
_cell.angle_beta   90.00
_cell.angle_gamma   90.00
#
_symmetry.space_group_name_H-M   'P 1'
#
loop_
_entity.id
_entity.type
_entity.pdbx_description
1 polymer ?
#
loop_
_entity_poly.entity_id
_entity_poly.type
_entity_poly.pdbx_seq_one_letter_code
_entity_poly.pdbx_strand_id
1 'polypeptide(L)'
;MKQSKQIRAKAIPYLAGLLLLALFLSRTAAAAPTSDEFIRGYATAILQHNFQISAEALEVRHGVISIQGLEASAEARDKMRTSLSAIEGVKKVEIAGDVEISTHQGESEITPEVGVFLPRDLLFKSLLADPRWPHFSASYQHYSDTAQPESVGSATFGETFSLYRFGGPWNSQMEVGIQAGVFSIFDMDASSHDLVNADYFIAVPLSLKKDNFSAMARVFHQSSHLGDEFLLGDQAEQRINLSYEGLDTLLSYHLPFGFRIYGGGGYLFDRDPSDLKPGIAQSGLEFKSPGAWWGGALRPVAAIDLQNREESDWDTNVSVRAGVQLENPDFLSRKLQILLEYYDGRSPNGQFFSRDAEEFIGLGLHFFYD
;
A
#
# COMPACT_ATOMS: atom_id res chain seq x y z
N MET A 1 -14.91 -31.67 -5.95
CA MET A 1 -13.81 -31.55 -6.94
C MET A 1 -14.22 -31.21 -8.36
N LYS A 2 -15.33 -31.68 -8.96
CA LYS A 2 -15.76 -31.28 -10.32
C LYS A 2 -16.43 -29.92 -10.39
N GLN A 3 -17.15 -29.49 -9.36
CA GLN A 3 -17.85 -28.20 -9.30
C GLN A 3 -16.89 -27.02 -9.14
N SER A 4 -15.82 -27.16 -8.34
CA SER A 4 -14.82 -26.09 -8.13
C SER A 4 -14.04 -25.73 -9.43
N LYS A 5 -13.78 -26.73 -10.29
CA LYS A 5 -13.12 -26.50 -11.59
C LYS A 5 -14.01 -25.73 -12.59
N GLN A 6 -15.33 -25.84 -12.46
CA GLN A 6 -16.28 -25.18 -13.36
C GLN A 6 -16.50 -23.70 -12.97
N ILE A 7 -16.37 -23.37 -11.69
CA ILE A 7 -16.45 -21.98 -11.17
C ILE A 7 -15.17 -21.21 -11.53
N ARG A 8 -13.99 -21.83 -11.35
CA ARG A 8 -12.69 -21.24 -11.76
C ARG A 8 -12.64 -20.84 -13.25
N ALA A 9 -13.31 -21.62 -14.11
CA ALA A 9 -13.38 -21.31 -15.55
C ALA A 9 -14.30 -20.12 -15.89
N LYS A 10 -15.22 -19.74 -15.00
CA LYS A 10 -16.14 -18.60 -15.23
C LYS A 10 -15.58 -17.26 -14.73
N ALA A 11 -14.74 -17.27 -13.69
CA ALA A 11 -14.16 -16.05 -13.13
C ALA A 11 -13.03 -15.46 -14.00
N ILE A 12 -12.28 -16.28 -14.73
CA ILE A 12 -11.18 -15.84 -15.61
C ILE A 12 -11.59 -14.76 -16.62
N PRO A 13 -12.75 -14.84 -17.32
CA PRO A 13 -13.15 -13.79 -18.26
C PRO A 13 -13.50 -12.45 -17.60
N TYR A 14 -14.00 -12.46 -16.37
CA TYR A 14 -14.28 -11.23 -15.62
C TYR A 14 -13.01 -10.57 -15.10
N LEU A 15 -12.03 -11.35 -14.65
CA LEU A 15 -10.70 -10.89 -14.28
C LEU A 15 -9.95 -10.27 -15.47
N ALA A 16 -9.99 -10.94 -16.63
CA ALA A 16 -9.42 -10.40 -17.86
C ALA A 16 -10.13 -9.11 -18.30
N GLY A 17 -11.44 -9.02 -18.09
CA GLY A 17 -12.25 -7.82 -18.36
C GLY A 17 -11.89 -6.65 -17.45
N LEU A 18 -11.67 -6.87 -16.17
CA LEU A 18 -11.24 -5.85 -15.19
C LEU A 18 -9.81 -5.36 -15.47
N LEU A 19 -8.90 -6.27 -15.79
CA LEU A 19 -7.53 -5.92 -16.19
C LEU A 19 -7.49 -5.17 -17.53
N LEU A 20 -8.31 -5.58 -18.49
CA LEU A 20 -8.46 -4.89 -19.78
C LEU A 20 -9.14 -3.52 -19.61
N LEU A 21 -10.11 -3.39 -18.71
CA LEU A 21 -10.72 -2.09 -18.39
C LEU A 21 -9.71 -1.13 -17.77
N ALA A 22 -8.86 -1.61 -16.86
CA ALA A 22 -7.75 -0.84 -16.30
C ALA A 22 -6.72 -0.44 -17.37
N LEU A 23 -6.43 -1.32 -18.34
CA LEU A 23 -5.54 -1.04 -19.48
C LEU A 23 -6.17 -0.10 -20.53
N PHE A 24 -7.49 -0.19 -20.79
CA PHE A 24 -8.19 0.72 -21.70
C PHE A 24 -8.36 2.13 -21.12
N LEU A 25 -8.44 2.25 -19.80
CA LEU A 25 -8.47 3.54 -19.12
C LEU A 25 -7.11 4.24 -19.09
N SER A 26 -6.02 3.54 -19.46
CA SER A 26 -4.66 4.09 -19.53
C SER A 26 -4.38 4.91 -20.80
N ARG A 27 -5.41 5.44 -21.51
CA ARG A 27 -5.17 6.47 -22.51
C ARG A 27 -4.52 7.67 -21.83
N THR A 28 -3.23 7.79 -22.03
CA THR A 28 -2.41 8.94 -21.66
C THR A 28 -3.07 10.20 -22.22
N ALA A 29 -3.78 10.93 -21.35
CA ALA A 29 -3.87 12.36 -21.57
C ALA A 29 -2.40 12.83 -21.42
N ALA A 30 -1.75 13.16 -22.53
CA ALA A 30 -0.49 13.87 -22.48
C ALA A 30 -0.77 15.10 -21.62
N ALA A 31 -0.15 15.19 -20.45
CA ALA A 31 -0.20 16.38 -19.62
C ALA A 31 0.25 17.54 -20.52
N ALA A 32 -0.58 18.56 -20.65
CA ALA A 32 -0.17 19.76 -21.31
C ALA A 32 1.12 20.22 -20.61
N PRO A 33 2.17 20.66 -21.36
CA PRO A 33 3.40 21.09 -20.74
C PRO A 33 3.06 22.16 -19.71
N THR A 34 3.49 21.97 -18.46
CA THR A 34 3.24 22.90 -17.38
C THR A 34 3.79 24.25 -17.78
N SER A 35 2.93 25.28 -17.91
CA SER A 35 3.36 26.58 -18.39
C SER A 35 4.20 27.29 -17.33
N ASP A 36 5.12 28.16 -17.76
CA ASP A 36 5.92 28.98 -16.84
C ASP A 36 5.03 29.88 -15.95
N GLU A 37 3.84 30.28 -16.43
CA GLU A 37 2.84 31.02 -15.64
C GLU A 37 2.26 30.18 -14.51
N PHE A 38 1.99 28.89 -14.74
CA PHE A 38 1.53 27.97 -13.69
C PHE A 38 2.60 27.80 -12.61
N ILE A 39 3.83 27.51 -13.03
CA ILE A 39 4.98 27.38 -12.11
C ILE A 39 5.17 28.66 -11.31
N ARG A 40 5.07 29.83 -11.96
CA ARG A 40 5.20 31.14 -11.33
C ARG A 40 4.11 31.36 -10.27
N GLY A 41 2.84 31.04 -10.57
CA GLY A 41 1.73 31.17 -9.62
C GLY A 41 1.94 30.31 -8.38
N TYR A 42 2.34 29.07 -8.56
CA TYR A 42 2.56 28.12 -7.46
C TYR A 42 3.79 28.52 -6.61
N ALA A 43 4.89 28.90 -7.26
CA ALA A 43 6.09 29.38 -6.58
C ALA A 43 5.83 30.67 -5.78
N THR A 44 5.02 31.60 -6.33
CA THR A 44 4.58 32.82 -5.63
C THR A 44 3.82 32.46 -4.35
N ALA A 45 2.85 31.54 -4.43
CA ALA A 45 2.06 31.13 -3.28
C ALA A 45 2.94 30.49 -2.17
N ILE A 46 3.89 29.64 -2.54
CA ILE A 46 4.84 29.02 -1.60
C ILE A 46 5.73 30.07 -0.93
N LEU A 47 6.29 31.00 -1.70
CA LEU A 47 7.18 32.04 -1.17
C LEU A 47 6.45 32.98 -0.22
N GLN A 48 5.23 33.39 -0.57
CA GLN A 48 4.42 34.30 0.27
C GLN A 48 3.93 33.60 1.55
N HIS A 49 3.40 32.35 1.43
CA HIS A 49 2.78 31.67 2.56
C HIS A 49 3.79 31.07 3.52
N ASN A 50 4.85 30.42 3.01
CA ASN A 50 5.78 29.67 3.85
C ASN A 50 7.01 30.48 4.28
N PHE A 51 7.37 31.49 3.50
CA PHE A 51 8.62 32.24 3.74
C PHE A 51 8.41 33.76 3.88
N GLN A 52 7.18 34.26 3.69
CA GLN A 52 6.82 35.71 3.76
C GLN A 52 7.63 36.61 2.80
N ILE A 53 7.99 36.04 1.64
CA ILE A 53 8.80 36.73 0.61
C ILE A 53 7.88 37.23 -0.50
N SER A 54 8.09 38.50 -0.94
CA SER A 54 7.35 39.11 -2.04
C SER A 54 7.69 38.45 -3.39
N ALA A 55 6.67 38.29 -4.26
CA ALA A 55 6.82 37.73 -5.59
C ALA A 55 7.60 38.56 -6.60
N GLU A 56 7.97 39.81 -6.26
CA GLU A 56 8.67 40.75 -7.17
C GLU A 56 10.07 40.25 -7.56
N ALA A 57 10.67 39.40 -6.73
CA ALA A 57 11.99 38.82 -6.95
C ALA A 57 11.98 37.51 -7.77
N LEU A 58 10.80 37.02 -8.17
CA LEU A 58 10.61 35.70 -8.79
C LEU A 58 10.49 35.80 -10.31
N GLU A 59 11.38 35.17 -11.04
CA GLU A 59 11.30 34.95 -12.48
C GLU A 59 11.23 33.44 -12.79
N VAL A 60 10.37 33.05 -13.76
CA VAL A 60 10.28 31.66 -14.23
C VAL A 60 10.41 31.67 -15.74
N ARG A 61 11.38 30.90 -16.27
CA ARG A 61 11.60 30.73 -17.71
C ARG A 61 11.95 29.27 -18.03
N HIS A 62 11.18 28.63 -18.89
CA HIS A 62 11.38 27.26 -19.36
C HIS A 62 11.50 26.23 -18.23
N GLY A 63 10.75 26.43 -17.14
CA GLY A 63 10.79 25.59 -15.94
C GLY A 63 11.95 25.90 -14.98
N VAL A 64 12.71 26.97 -15.22
CA VAL A 64 13.75 27.43 -14.30
C VAL A 64 13.19 28.57 -13.45
N ILE A 65 13.23 28.40 -12.13
CA ILE A 65 12.87 29.45 -11.16
C ILE A 65 14.12 30.18 -10.76
N SER A 66 14.15 31.53 -10.94
CA SER A 66 15.25 32.41 -10.50
C SER A 66 14.73 33.40 -9.48
N ILE A 67 15.38 33.49 -8.32
CA ILE A 67 15.05 34.42 -7.24
C ILE A 67 16.26 35.36 -7.03
N GLN A 68 16.05 36.66 -7.18
CA GLN A 68 17.10 37.70 -7.03
C GLN A 68 16.86 38.57 -5.81
N GLY A 69 17.94 39.05 -5.21
CA GLY A 69 17.88 40.04 -4.14
C GLY A 69 17.37 39.53 -2.79
N LEU A 70 17.50 38.21 -2.54
CA LEU A 70 17.02 37.59 -1.33
C LEU A 70 18.10 37.57 -0.22
N GLU A 71 17.86 38.35 0.85
CA GLU A 71 18.63 38.23 2.09
C GLU A 71 18.04 37.14 2.98
N ALA A 72 18.55 35.90 2.85
CA ALA A 72 18.11 34.77 3.66
C ALA A 72 19.31 33.93 4.12
N SER A 73 19.18 33.26 5.27
CA SER A 73 20.19 32.32 5.75
C SER A 73 20.35 31.12 4.80
N ALA A 74 21.50 30.45 4.83
CA ALA A 74 21.74 29.26 4.02
C ALA A 74 20.67 28.18 4.26
N GLU A 75 20.25 27.98 5.49
CA GLU A 75 19.20 27.03 5.86
C GLU A 75 17.82 27.41 5.28
N ALA A 76 17.47 28.70 5.29
CA ALA A 76 16.21 29.17 4.72
C ALA A 76 16.20 29.03 3.19
N ARG A 77 17.34 29.30 2.52
CA ARG A 77 17.51 29.11 1.07
C ARG A 77 17.37 27.65 0.67
N ASP A 78 17.90 26.73 1.46
CA ASP A 78 17.82 25.29 1.19
C ASP A 78 16.38 24.75 1.35
N LYS A 79 15.66 25.20 2.37
CA LYS A 79 14.22 24.92 2.53
C LYS A 79 13.39 25.46 1.38
N MET A 80 13.68 26.69 0.91
CA MET A 80 13.02 27.27 -0.27
C MET A 80 13.30 26.46 -1.53
N ARG A 81 14.55 26.10 -1.77
CA ARG A 81 14.95 25.28 -2.92
C ARG A 81 14.20 23.96 -2.93
N THR A 82 14.16 23.26 -1.81
CA THR A 82 13.42 21.98 -1.66
C THR A 82 11.94 22.15 -1.97
N SER A 83 11.29 23.17 -1.39
CA SER A 83 9.86 23.41 -1.59
C SER A 83 9.51 23.81 -3.04
N LEU A 84 10.35 24.61 -3.69
CA LEU A 84 10.14 25.05 -5.06
C LEU A 84 10.48 23.99 -6.09
N SER A 85 11.45 23.12 -5.82
CA SER A 85 11.81 21.98 -6.69
C SER A 85 10.71 20.91 -6.73
N ALA A 86 9.83 20.87 -5.74
CA ALA A 86 8.68 19.97 -5.69
C ALA A 86 7.52 20.38 -6.62
N ILE A 87 7.55 21.58 -7.21
CA ILE A 87 6.52 22.05 -8.14
C ILE A 87 6.65 21.33 -9.48
N GLU A 88 5.55 20.77 -9.96
CA GLU A 88 5.51 20.06 -11.24
C GLU A 88 5.95 20.98 -12.40
N GLY A 89 6.87 20.51 -13.23
CA GLY A 89 7.44 21.24 -14.35
C GLY A 89 8.69 22.08 -14.02
N VAL A 90 9.07 22.19 -12.74
CA VAL A 90 10.32 22.85 -12.35
C VAL A 90 11.52 21.96 -12.66
N LYS A 91 12.46 22.51 -13.43
CA LYS A 91 13.71 21.82 -13.82
C LYS A 91 14.89 22.27 -12.95
N LYS A 92 14.88 23.52 -12.50
CA LYS A 92 15.97 24.11 -11.70
C LYS A 92 15.46 25.27 -10.86
N VAL A 93 16.05 25.45 -9.67
CA VAL A 93 15.81 26.61 -8.79
C VAL A 93 17.14 27.32 -8.53
N GLU A 94 17.24 28.59 -8.92
CA GLU A 94 18.41 29.46 -8.73
C GLU A 94 18.06 30.56 -7.73
N ILE A 95 18.83 30.67 -6.66
CA ILE A 95 18.65 31.72 -5.65
C ILE A 95 19.93 32.57 -5.61
N ALA A 96 19.84 33.87 -5.84
CA ALA A 96 21.01 34.78 -5.87
C ALA A 96 21.76 34.74 -4.54
N GLY A 97 23.08 34.60 -4.60
CA GLY A 97 23.96 34.43 -3.44
C GLY A 97 24.47 33.01 -3.24
N ASP A 98 24.09 32.06 -4.10
CA ASP A 98 24.70 30.74 -4.16
C ASP A 98 26.11 30.87 -4.77
N VAL A 99 27.14 30.46 -4.02
CA VAL A 99 28.45 30.19 -4.59
C VAL A 99 28.27 29.03 -5.57
N GLU A 100 28.72 29.18 -6.83
CA GLU A 100 28.72 28.06 -7.78
C GLU A 100 29.58 26.91 -7.22
N ILE A 101 28.93 25.98 -6.55
CA ILE A 101 29.48 24.64 -6.36
C ILE A 101 29.09 23.91 -7.64
N SER A 102 30.08 23.67 -8.47
CA SER A 102 30.00 22.83 -9.67
C SER A 102 29.35 21.49 -9.30
N THR A 103 28.03 21.42 -9.43
CA THR A 103 27.32 20.15 -9.27
C THR A 103 27.47 19.35 -10.55
N HIS A 104 28.49 18.51 -10.60
CA HIS A 104 28.34 17.27 -11.33
C HIS A 104 27.03 16.64 -10.88
N GLN A 105 26.13 16.33 -11.83
CA GLN A 105 25.01 15.43 -11.64
C GLN A 105 25.59 14.05 -11.27
N GLY A 106 25.87 13.86 -9.99
CA GLY A 106 25.84 12.58 -9.33
C GLY A 106 24.61 12.66 -8.44
N GLU A 107 23.69 11.74 -8.61
CA GLU A 107 22.76 11.38 -7.54
C GLU A 107 23.58 11.35 -6.27
N SER A 108 23.40 12.33 -5.37
CA SER A 108 23.99 12.27 -4.06
C SER A 108 23.28 11.12 -3.35
N GLU A 109 23.86 9.92 -3.47
CA GLU A 109 23.65 8.86 -2.51
C GLU A 109 23.94 9.46 -1.14
N ILE A 110 22.89 9.93 -0.48
CA ILE A 110 22.92 10.16 0.95
C ILE A 110 22.95 8.75 1.53
N THR A 111 24.15 8.17 1.62
CA THR A 111 24.38 7.13 2.62
C THR A 111 24.27 7.84 3.95
N PRO A 112 23.22 7.64 4.73
CA PRO A 112 23.18 8.22 6.05
C PRO A 112 24.20 7.48 6.90
N GLU A 113 25.37 8.06 7.12
CA GLU A 113 26.29 7.64 8.18
C GLU A 113 25.62 7.75 9.55
N VAL A 114 24.53 8.50 9.64
CA VAL A 114 23.69 8.65 10.84
C VAL A 114 22.29 8.15 10.50
N GLY A 115 21.81 7.13 11.22
CA GLY A 115 20.49 6.58 11.06
C GLY A 115 19.37 7.60 11.40
N VAL A 116 18.19 7.39 10.82
CA VAL A 116 17.01 8.24 11.00
C VAL A 116 15.97 7.53 11.85
N PHE A 117 15.56 8.14 12.96
CA PHE A 117 14.44 7.65 13.77
C PHE A 117 13.12 8.11 13.20
N LEU A 118 12.12 7.22 13.23
CA LEU A 118 10.73 7.45 12.80
C LEU A 118 10.64 8.11 11.41
N PRO A 119 11.24 7.52 10.36
CA PRO A 119 11.11 8.03 9.01
C PRO A 119 9.64 8.04 8.57
N ARG A 120 9.28 8.98 7.68
CA ARG A 120 7.88 9.21 7.31
C ARG A 120 7.31 8.23 6.29
N ASP A 121 8.17 7.55 5.53
CA ASP A 121 7.80 6.59 4.48
C ASP A 121 8.36 5.21 4.81
N LEU A 122 7.95 4.19 4.06
CA LEU A 122 8.39 2.81 4.21
C LEU A 122 9.32 2.40 3.06
N LEU A 123 10.39 1.68 3.36
CA LEU A 123 11.26 1.10 2.32
C LEU A 123 10.56 -0.02 1.54
N PHE A 124 9.81 -0.88 2.23
CA PHE A 124 8.95 -1.87 1.60
C PHE A 124 7.50 -1.36 1.65
N LYS A 125 6.96 -1.01 0.48
CA LYS A 125 5.60 -0.47 0.37
C LYS A 125 4.55 -1.53 0.67
N SER A 126 3.41 -1.11 1.22
CA SER A 126 2.25 -1.96 1.48
C SER A 126 1.81 -2.72 0.23
N LEU A 127 1.27 -3.94 0.43
CA LEU A 127 0.70 -4.74 -0.67
C LEU A 127 -0.77 -4.38 -0.83
N LEU A 128 -1.11 -3.86 -2.02
CA LEU A 128 -2.43 -3.30 -2.28
C LEU A 128 -3.56 -4.34 -2.24
N ALA A 129 -3.31 -5.54 -2.78
CA ALA A 129 -4.33 -6.59 -2.88
C ALA A 129 -4.19 -7.70 -1.83
N ASP A 130 -3.17 -7.68 -0.98
CA ASP A 130 -3.06 -8.63 0.13
C ASP A 130 -4.20 -8.38 1.14
N PRO A 131 -5.15 -9.32 1.34
CA PRO A 131 -6.28 -9.13 2.24
C PRO A 131 -5.86 -9.06 3.72
N ARG A 132 -4.62 -9.49 4.04
CA ARG A 132 -4.09 -9.54 5.41
C ARG A 132 -2.93 -8.57 5.65
N TRP A 133 -2.70 -7.61 4.75
CA TRP A 133 -1.74 -6.54 4.98
C TRP A 133 -2.30 -5.52 5.98
N PRO A 134 -1.63 -5.25 7.12
CA PRO A 134 -2.09 -4.26 8.09
C PRO A 134 -2.16 -2.85 7.49
N HIS A 135 -3.35 -2.28 7.46
CA HIS A 135 -3.66 -0.91 7.06
C HIS A 135 -5.03 -0.52 7.65
N PHE A 136 -5.45 0.73 7.50
CA PHE A 136 -6.81 1.11 7.89
C PHE A 136 -7.76 0.93 6.71
N SER A 137 -8.83 0.15 6.91
CA SER A 137 -9.86 -0.03 5.89
C SER A 137 -11.22 -0.31 6.48
N ALA A 138 -12.25 -0.02 5.69
CA ALA A 138 -13.62 -0.48 5.90
C ALA A 138 -14.22 -0.84 4.55
N SER A 139 -14.79 -2.03 4.43
CA SER A 139 -15.43 -2.49 3.20
C SER A 139 -16.74 -3.23 3.48
N TYR A 140 -17.63 -3.16 2.49
CA TYR A 140 -18.81 -4.00 2.42
C TYR A 140 -18.56 -5.08 1.37
N GLN A 141 -18.77 -6.34 1.76
CA GLN A 141 -18.51 -7.53 0.95
C GLN A 141 -19.78 -8.36 0.82
N HIS A 142 -20.05 -8.83 -0.37
CA HIS A 142 -21.15 -9.74 -0.67
C HIS A 142 -20.57 -11.11 -1.06
N TYR A 143 -20.88 -12.12 -0.26
CA TYR A 143 -20.39 -13.48 -0.42
C TYR A 143 -21.36 -14.28 -1.29
N SER A 144 -20.80 -15.02 -2.22
CA SER A 144 -21.57 -15.85 -3.16
C SER A 144 -21.91 -17.23 -2.60
N ASP A 145 -21.28 -17.64 -1.48
CA ASP A 145 -21.47 -18.94 -0.86
C ASP A 145 -22.28 -18.81 0.45
N THR A 146 -23.14 -19.81 0.70
CA THR A 146 -24.10 -19.81 1.81
C THR A 146 -23.50 -20.19 3.16
N ALA A 147 -22.21 -20.53 3.23
CA ALA A 147 -21.55 -20.94 4.48
C ALA A 147 -21.17 -19.77 5.40
N GLN A 148 -21.31 -18.52 4.95
CA GLN A 148 -21.04 -17.28 5.69
C GLN A 148 -22.27 -16.37 5.62
N PRO A 149 -22.37 -15.32 6.45
CA PRO A 149 -23.34 -14.27 6.19
C PRO A 149 -23.18 -13.77 4.74
N GLU A 150 -24.28 -13.57 4.03
CA GLU A 150 -24.27 -13.09 2.64
C GLU A 150 -23.70 -11.68 2.54
N SER A 151 -24.03 -10.83 3.52
CA SER A 151 -23.59 -9.45 3.63
C SER A 151 -22.62 -9.31 4.79
N VAL A 152 -21.36 -8.97 4.49
CA VAL A 152 -20.28 -8.85 5.47
C VAL A 152 -19.70 -7.45 5.47
N GLY A 153 -19.64 -6.84 6.64
CA GLY A 153 -18.80 -5.68 6.90
C GLY A 153 -17.39 -6.13 7.28
N SER A 154 -16.37 -5.66 6.57
CA SER A 154 -14.98 -5.92 6.92
C SER A 154 -14.30 -4.64 7.39
N ALA A 155 -13.61 -4.69 8.51
CA ALA A 155 -12.86 -3.56 9.05
C ALA A 155 -11.45 -4.01 9.45
N THR A 156 -10.44 -3.28 8.98
CA THR A 156 -9.06 -3.48 9.38
C THR A 156 -8.55 -2.23 10.09
N PHE A 157 -7.97 -2.42 11.27
CA PHE A 157 -7.28 -1.40 12.04
C PHE A 157 -5.82 -1.82 12.16
N GLY A 158 -4.97 -1.28 11.31
CA GLY A 158 -3.59 -1.72 11.29
C GLY A 158 -2.65 -0.71 10.64
N GLU A 159 -1.35 -0.90 10.91
CA GLU A 159 -0.33 -0.02 10.37
C GLU A 159 1.05 -0.67 10.43
N THR A 160 1.95 -0.16 9.58
CA THR A 160 3.39 -0.41 9.65
C THR A 160 4.10 0.88 10.05
N PHE A 161 4.81 0.85 11.16
CA PHE A 161 5.61 1.97 11.66
C PHE A 161 7.09 1.68 11.47
N SER A 162 7.76 2.50 10.68
CA SER A 162 9.22 2.49 10.64
C SER A 162 9.77 3.12 11.91
N LEU A 163 10.62 2.40 12.63
CA LEU A 163 11.24 2.88 13.87
C LEU A 163 12.61 3.48 13.62
N TYR A 164 13.42 2.83 12.79
CA TYR A 164 14.78 3.26 12.55
C TYR A 164 15.26 2.84 11.17
N ARG A 165 15.81 3.79 10.41
CA ARG A 165 16.39 3.59 9.08
C ARG A 165 17.87 3.89 9.11
N PHE A 166 18.68 3.06 8.48
CA PHE A 166 20.15 3.15 8.47
C PHE A 166 20.74 2.64 7.16
N GLY A 167 22.02 2.92 6.93
CA GLY A 167 22.76 2.41 5.77
C GLY A 167 22.93 0.89 5.83
N GLY A 168 22.66 0.23 4.71
CA GLY A 168 22.80 -1.20 4.54
C GLY A 168 23.98 -1.58 3.64
N PRO A 169 24.20 -2.90 3.41
CA PRO A 169 25.22 -3.37 2.48
C PRO A 169 24.92 -2.96 1.04
N TRP A 170 25.95 -2.91 0.19
CA TRP A 170 25.86 -2.58 -1.24
C TRP A 170 25.19 -1.24 -1.56
N ASN A 171 25.40 -0.24 -0.71
CA ASN A 171 24.75 1.07 -0.86
C ASN A 171 23.21 1.00 -0.79
N SER A 172 22.67 0.10 0.00
CA SER A 172 21.22 0.02 0.25
C SER A 172 20.84 0.80 1.50
N GLN A 173 19.56 1.01 1.68
CA GLN A 173 18.95 1.44 2.93
C GLN A 173 18.34 0.23 3.63
N MET A 174 18.44 0.18 4.94
CA MET A 174 17.76 -0.80 5.78
C MET A 174 16.87 -0.09 6.79
N GLU A 175 15.80 -0.77 7.18
CA GLU A 175 14.77 -0.23 8.06
C GLU A 175 14.22 -1.33 8.96
N VAL A 176 14.17 -1.07 10.25
CA VAL A 176 13.45 -1.90 11.21
C VAL A 176 12.18 -1.18 11.68
N GLY A 177 11.10 -1.92 11.85
CA GLY A 177 9.82 -1.37 12.22
C GLY A 177 8.98 -2.27 13.12
N ILE A 178 7.74 -1.85 13.35
CA ILE A 178 6.66 -2.65 13.94
C ILE A 178 5.50 -2.62 12.97
N GLN A 179 4.89 -3.77 12.74
CA GLN A 179 3.66 -3.90 11.97
C GLN A 179 2.62 -4.56 12.86
N ALA A 180 1.42 -3.98 12.96
CA ALA A 180 0.35 -4.53 13.75
C ALA A 180 -1.00 -4.30 13.09
N GLY A 181 -1.97 -5.20 13.32
CA GLY A 181 -3.31 -5.05 12.80
C GLY A 181 -4.32 -5.96 13.47
N VAL A 182 -5.57 -5.50 13.45
CA VAL A 182 -6.76 -6.28 13.78
C VAL A 182 -7.62 -6.33 12.53
N PHE A 183 -7.98 -7.53 12.12
CA PHE A 183 -8.84 -7.77 10.96
C PHE A 183 -10.16 -8.36 11.45
N SER A 184 -11.23 -7.62 11.27
CA SER A 184 -12.54 -7.99 11.81
C SER A 184 -13.58 -8.08 10.70
N ILE A 185 -14.45 -9.09 10.80
CA ILE A 185 -15.62 -9.20 9.94
C ILE A 185 -16.90 -9.25 10.80
N PHE A 186 -17.95 -8.62 10.26
CA PHE A 186 -19.24 -8.44 10.91
C PHE A 186 -20.35 -8.98 10.02
N ASP A 187 -21.31 -9.67 10.62
CA ASP A 187 -22.55 -10.07 9.96
C ASP A 187 -23.48 -8.87 9.83
N MET A 188 -23.62 -8.33 8.61
CA MET A 188 -24.47 -7.18 8.34
C MET A 188 -25.96 -7.55 8.23
N ASP A 189 -26.28 -8.85 8.12
CA ASP A 189 -27.65 -9.34 8.06
C ASP A 189 -28.22 -9.54 9.49
N ALA A 190 -27.36 -9.68 10.50
CA ALA A 190 -27.77 -9.71 11.91
C ALA A 190 -28.27 -8.35 12.39
N SER A 191 -29.25 -8.35 13.27
CA SER A 191 -29.91 -7.11 13.78
C SER A 191 -28.96 -6.18 14.54
N SER A 192 -27.90 -6.71 15.15
CA SER A 192 -26.87 -5.98 15.91
C SER A 192 -25.54 -5.84 15.16
N HIS A 193 -25.48 -6.31 13.90
CA HIS A 193 -24.23 -6.35 13.12
C HIS A 193 -23.13 -7.08 13.88
N ASP A 194 -23.39 -8.35 14.20
CA ASP A 194 -22.59 -9.15 15.11
C ASP A 194 -21.16 -9.35 14.63
N LEU A 195 -20.21 -9.24 15.54
CA LEU A 195 -18.82 -9.58 15.27
C LEU A 195 -18.72 -11.09 15.01
N VAL A 196 -18.25 -11.48 13.82
CA VAL A 196 -18.08 -12.88 13.43
C VAL A 196 -16.69 -13.38 13.78
N ASN A 197 -15.65 -12.65 13.35
CA ASN A 197 -14.24 -13.02 13.57
C ASN A 197 -13.39 -11.78 13.77
N ALA A 198 -12.37 -11.90 14.63
CA ALA A 198 -11.31 -10.94 14.78
C ALA A 198 -9.95 -11.63 14.85
N ASP A 199 -9.04 -11.25 13.95
CA ASP A 199 -7.67 -11.74 13.92
C ASP A 199 -6.72 -10.63 14.35
N TYR A 200 -5.81 -10.96 15.25
CA TYR A 200 -4.79 -10.07 15.77
C TYR A 200 -3.44 -10.44 15.19
N PHE A 201 -2.77 -9.47 14.63
CA PHE A 201 -1.47 -9.63 13.99
C PHE A 201 -0.47 -8.64 14.54
N ILE A 202 0.74 -9.11 14.83
CA ILE A 202 1.89 -8.26 15.17
C ILE A 202 3.15 -8.83 14.54
N ALA A 203 4.03 -7.96 14.05
CA ALA A 203 5.29 -8.36 13.43
C ALA A 203 6.40 -7.33 13.66
N VAL A 204 7.63 -7.79 13.55
CA VAL A 204 8.84 -6.96 13.47
C VAL A 204 9.45 -7.14 12.09
N PRO A 205 9.17 -6.22 11.13
CA PRO A 205 9.77 -6.23 9.82
C PRO A 205 11.18 -5.63 9.84
N LEU A 206 12.08 -6.25 9.07
CA LEU A 206 13.35 -5.71 8.63
C LEU A 206 13.28 -5.57 7.11
N SER A 207 13.32 -4.33 6.63
CA SER A 207 13.23 -4.02 5.20
C SER A 207 14.57 -3.54 4.65
N LEU A 208 14.80 -3.79 3.37
CA LEU A 208 15.95 -3.31 2.60
C LEU A 208 15.43 -2.71 1.30
N LYS A 209 16.03 -1.59 0.88
CA LYS A 209 15.75 -0.99 -0.43
C LYS A 209 17.04 -0.55 -1.09
N LYS A 210 17.14 -0.89 -2.37
CA LYS A 210 18.15 -0.37 -3.30
C LYS A 210 17.51 -0.11 -4.65
N ASP A 211 17.55 1.12 -5.12
CA ASP A 211 16.96 1.53 -6.40
C ASP A 211 15.47 1.11 -6.52
N ASN A 212 15.14 0.33 -7.54
CA ASN A 212 13.81 -0.22 -7.78
C ASN A 212 13.53 -1.52 -7.02
N PHE A 213 14.54 -2.10 -6.36
CA PHE A 213 14.41 -3.34 -5.59
C PHE A 213 14.13 -3.05 -4.12
N SER A 214 13.21 -3.77 -3.52
CA SER A 214 13.03 -3.83 -2.08
C SER A 214 12.78 -5.26 -1.60
N ALA A 215 13.20 -5.52 -0.37
CA ALA A 215 13.00 -6.78 0.31
C ALA A 215 12.52 -6.52 1.74
N MET A 216 11.73 -7.43 2.28
CA MET A 216 11.29 -7.41 3.67
C MET A 216 11.34 -8.83 4.21
N ALA A 217 11.90 -9.00 5.41
CA ALA A 217 11.76 -10.20 6.21
C ALA A 217 11.11 -9.81 7.55
N ARG A 218 10.14 -10.58 8.02
CA ARG A 218 9.49 -10.30 9.30
C ARG A 218 9.24 -11.56 10.10
N VAL A 219 9.45 -11.44 11.41
CA VAL A 219 8.93 -12.41 12.38
C VAL A 219 7.58 -11.88 12.84
N PHE A 220 6.58 -12.75 12.88
CA PHE A 220 5.22 -12.34 13.19
C PHE A 220 4.51 -13.34 14.11
N HIS A 221 3.51 -12.85 14.81
CA HIS A 221 2.53 -13.62 15.56
C HIS A 221 1.14 -13.28 15.04
N GLN A 222 0.28 -14.28 14.90
CA GLN A 222 -1.15 -14.11 14.63
C GLN A 222 -1.98 -15.01 15.53
N SER A 223 -3.07 -14.45 16.06
CA SER A 223 -4.12 -15.21 16.77
C SER A 223 -5.49 -14.85 16.22
N SER A 224 -6.46 -15.76 16.38
CA SER A 224 -7.80 -15.61 15.82
C SER A 224 -8.87 -15.95 16.83
N HIS A 225 -9.95 -15.15 16.85
CA HIS A 225 -11.05 -15.28 17.79
C HIS A 225 -12.40 -15.09 17.10
N LEU A 226 -13.40 -15.90 17.50
CA LEU A 226 -14.80 -15.69 17.12
C LEU A 226 -15.44 -14.64 18.03
N GLY A 227 -16.42 -13.89 17.50
CA GLY A 227 -17.27 -13.01 18.29
C GLY A 227 -18.20 -13.77 19.23
N ASP A 228 -18.51 -13.19 20.38
CA ASP A 228 -19.36 -13.84 21.40
C ASP A 228 -20.80 -14.04 20.89
N GLU A 229 -21.35 -13.07 20.18
CA GLU A 229 -22.69 -13.16 19.59
C GLU A 229 -22.76 -14.26 18.53
N PHE A 230 -21.74 -14.37 17.68
CA PHE A 230 -21.64 -15.45 16.68
C PHE A 230 -21.54 -16.83 17.33
N LEU A 231 -20.78 -16.96 18.43
CA LEU A 231 -20.66 -18.21 19.20
C LEU A 231 -21.96 -18.63 19.87
N LEU A 232 -22.81 -17.69 20.24
CA LEU A 232 -24.10 -17.96 20.90
C LEU A 232 -25.27 -18.07 19.92
N GLY A 233 -25.06 -17.75 18.65
CA GLY A 233 -26.06 -17.78 17.59
C GLY A 233 -26.32 -19.20 17.04
N ASP A 234 -27.34 -19.31 16.20
CA ASP A 234 -27.76 -20.57 15.56
C ASP A 234 -26.72 -21.12 14.56
N GLN A 235 -25.79 -20.29 14.13
CA GLN A 235 -24.69 -20.64 13.19
C GLN A 235 -23.37 -20.93 13.91
N ALA A 236 -23.42 -21.15 15.22
CA ALA A 236 -22.24 -21.36 16.04
C ALA A 236 -21.36 -22.49 15.51
N GLU A 237 -20.15 -22.14 15.09
CA GLU A 237 -19.10 -23.11 14.81
C GLU A 237 -18.27 -23.40 16.06
N GLN A 238 -17.64 -24.57 16.07
CA GLN A 238 -16.75 -24.90 17.16
C GLN A 238 -15.51 -23.99 17.06
N ARG A 239 -15.28 -23.18 18.09
CA ARG A 239 -14.08 -22.35 18.21
C ARG A 239 -12.83 -23.21 18.13
N ILE A 240 -11.91 -22.82 17.27
CA ILE A 240 -10.56 -23.37 17.18
C ILE A 240 -9.61 -22.45 17.95
N ASN A 241 -8.70 -23.03 18.74
CA ASN A 241 -7.59 -22.24 19.29
C ASN A 241 -6.55 -22.05 18.19
N LEU A 242 -6.68 -20.99 17.39
CA LEU A 242 -5.77 -20.70 16.29
C LEU A 242 -4.80 -19.60 16.71
N SER A 243 -3.53 -19.98 16.83
CA SER A 243 -2.42 -19.08 17.10
C SER A 243 -1.15 -19.62 16.46
N TYR A 244 -0.35 -18.75 15.86
CA TYR A 244 0.92 -19.18 15.28
C TYR A 244 1.94 -18.05 15.19
N GLU A 245 3.22 -18.45 15.26
CA GLU A 245 4.39 -17.63 14.96
C GLU A 245 5.04 -18.08 13.67
N GLY A 246 5.51 -17.10 12.89
CA GLY A 246 6.15 -17.40 11.61
C GLY A 246 7.23 -16.40 11.24
N LEU A 247 8.00 -16.79 10.24
CA LEU A 247 8.93 -15.94 9.51
C LEU A 247 8.48 -15.94 8.05
N ASP A 248 8.36 -14.77 7.46
CA ASP A 248 8.20 -14.61 6.01
C ASP A 248 9.21 -13.67 5.39
N THR A 249 9.39 -13.79 4.10
CA THR A 249 10.25 -12.90 3.30
C THR A 249 9.56 -12.58 1.99
N LEU A 250 9.51 -11.30 1.65
CA LEU A 250 8.97 -10.77 0.40
C LEU A 250 10.04 -9.96 -0.33
N LEU A 251 10.13 -10.17 -1.62
CA LEU A 251 10.95 -9.41 -2.56
C LEU A 251 10.03 -8.63 -3.49
N SER A 252 10.43 -7.44 -3.87
CA SER A 252 9.62 -6.57 -4.73
C SER A 252 10.51 -5.79 -5.68
N TYR A 253 10.02 -5.57 -6.89
CA TYR A 253 10.70 -4.79 -7.91
C TYR A 253 9.75 -3.85 -8.64
N HIS A 254 10.09 -2.56 -8.65
CA HIS A 254 9.36 -1.54 -9.39
C HIS A 254 9.78 -1.55 -10.86
N LEU A 255 8.82 -1.78 -11.73
CA LEU A 255 8.96 -1.78 -13.18
C LEU A 255 8.59 -0.39 -13.74
N PRO A 256 8.98 -0.08 -14.99
CA PRO A 256 8.50 1.11 -15.70
C PRO A 256 6.96 1.18 -15.77
N PHE A 257 6.43 2.36 -16.04
CA PHE A 257 5.00 2.61 -16.26
C PHE A 257 4.08 2.36 -15.06
N GLY A 258 4.63 2.37 -13.83
CA GLY A 258 3.85 2.26 -12.60
C GLY A 258 3.52 0.84 -12.18
N PHE A 259 4.17 -0.16 -12.74
CA PHE A 259 4.03 -1.55 -12.32
C PHE A 259 4.99 -1.90 -11.18
N ARG A 260 4.55 -2.81 -10.30
CA ARG A 260 5.35 -3.44 -9.26
C ARG A 260 5.03 -4.92 -9.23
N ILE A 261 6.05 -5.77 -9.25
CA ILE A 261 5.93 -7.21 -9.01
C ILE A 261 6.52 -7.53 -7.65
N TYR A 262 5.95 -8.55 -7.00
CA TYR A 262 6.49 -9.06 -5.75
C TYR A 262 6.27 -10.55 -5.63
N GLY A 263 7.04 -11.18 -4.74
CA GLY A 263 6.85 -12.57 -4.39
C GLY A 263 7.75 -13.00 -3.25
N GLY A 264 7.37 -14.09 -2.61
CA GLY A 264 8.10 -14.61 -1.47
C GLY A 264 7.40 -15.79 -0.83
N GLY A 265 7.79 -16.07 0.40
CA GLY A 265 7.22 -17.17 1.15
C GLY A 265 7.58 -17.12 2.64
N GLY A 266 6.95 -18.00 3.38
CA GLY A 266 7.10 -18.04 4.83
C GLY A 266 6.98 -19.46 5.39
N TYR A 267 7.30 -19.57 6.67
CA TYR A 267 7.27 -20.78 7.43
C TYR A 267 6.75 -20.52 8.86
N LEU A 268 5.73 -21.26 9.26
CA LEU A 268 5.18 -21.21 10.62
C LEU A 268 5.98 -22.18 11.51
N PHE A 269 6.68 -21.69 12.51
CA PHE A 269 7.55 -22.50 13.36
C PHE A 269 6.91 -22.86 14.72
N ASP A 270 5.95 -22.09 15.22
CA ASP A 270 5.10 -22.41 16.36
C ASP A 270 3.62 -22.28 15.97
N ARG A 271 2.80 -23.29 16.29
CA ARG A 271 1.45 -23.41 15.75
C ARG A 271 0.50 -24.11 16.73
N ASP A 272 -0.66 -23.54 16.91
CA ASP A 272 -1.79 -24.14 17.57
C ASP A 272 -3.03 -23.97 16.64
N PRO A 273 -3.63 -25.06 16.13
CA PRO A 273 -3.33 -26.46 16.40
C PRO A 273 -1.99 -26.90 15.78
N SER A 274 -1.33 -27.86 16.41
CA SER A 274 0.04 -28.29 16.07
C SER A 274 0.16 -29.03 14.73
N ASP A 275 -0.95 -29.51 14.17
CA ASP A 275 -1.07 -30.16 12.87
C ASP A 275 -1.26 -29.17 11.70
N LEU A 276 -1.46 -27.89 11.97
CA LEU A 276 -1.48 -26.84 10.94
C LEU A 276 -0.17 -26.88 10.12
N LYS A 277 -0.27 -26.99 8.81
CA LYS A 277 0.91 -27.08 7.93
C LYS A 277 1.63 -25.75 7.83
N PRO A 278 3.00 -25.74 7.75
CA PRO A 278 3.77 -24.52 7.96
C PRO A 278 4.01 -23.67 6.73
N GLY A 279 3.92 -24.20 5.53
CA GLY A 279 4.39 -23.55 4.31
C GLY A 279 3.45 -22.47 3.80
N ILE A 280 4.01 -21.30 3.43
CA ILE A 280 3.30 -20.16 2.81
C ILE A 280 4.08 -19.72 1.59
N ALA A 281 3.39 -19.41 0.49
CA ALA A 281 3.96 -18.72 -0.67
C ALA A 281 3.01 -17.60 -1.10
N GLN A 282 3.57 -16.48 -1.56
CA GLN A 282 2.82 -15.32 -2.01
C GLN A 282 3.49 -14.69 -3.22
N SER A 283 2.69 -14.18 -4.16
CA SER A 283 3.18 -13.39 -5.30
C SER A 283 2.09 -12.45 -5.77
N GLY A 284 2.48 -11.37 -6.46
CA GLY A 284 1.49 -10.45 -6.97
C GLY A 284 2.06 -9.44 -7.96
N LEU A 285 1.13 -8.70 -8.54
CA LEU A 285 1.37 -7.62 -9.48
C LEU A 285 0.49 -6.44 -9.09
N GLU A 286 1.09 -5.27 -9.02
CA GLU A 286 0.41 -4.00 -8.76
C GLU A 286 0.63 -3.02 -9.90
N PHE A 287 -0.34 -2.16 -10.09
CA PHE A 287 -0.29 -1.03 -11.01
C PHE A 287 -0.76 0.22 -10.29
N LYS A 288 0.06 1.26 -10.34
CA LYS A 288 -0.28 2.62 -9.93
C LYS A 288 0.00 3.55 -11.09
N SER A 289 -1.03 4.21 -11.63
CA SER A 289 -0.87 5.08 -12.80
C SER A 289 0.23 6.12 -12.57
N PRO A 290 1.19 6.30 -13.49
CA PRO A 290 2.21 7.35 -13.36
C PRO A 290 1.65 8.76 -13.29
N GLY A 291 0.51 9.01 -13.97
CA GLY A 291 -0.21 10.28 -13.96
C GLY A 291 -1.52 10.21 -13.19
N ALA A 292 -1.87 11.27 -12.49
CA ALA A 292 -3.19 11.44 -11.93
C ALA A 292 -4.16 12.02 -12.98
N TRP A 293 -5.45 11.66 -12.87
CA TRP A 293 -6.53 12.05 -13.77
C TRP A 293 -7.40 13.15 -13.16
N TRP A 294 -8.35 13.70 -13.94
CA TRP A 294 -9.30 14.73 -13.50
C TRP A 294 -8.62 15.90 -12.77
N GLY A 295 -7.70 16.55 -13.48
CA GLY A 295 -6.99 17.70 -12.91
C GLY A 295 -6.02 17.36 -11.77
N GLY A 296 -5.53 16.13 -11.72
CA GLY A 296 -4.60 15.69 -10.68
C GLY A 296 -5.25 15.13 -9.42
N ALA A 297 -6.59 14.98 -9.40
CA ALA A 297 -7.31 14.59 -8.19
C ALA A 297 -7.32 13.08 -7.93
N LEU A 298 -7.38 12.25 -8.97
CA LEU A 298 -7.56 10.80 -8.88
C LEU A 298 -6.45 10.06 -9.60
N ARG A 299 -5.91 9.03 -8.99
CA ARG A 299 -4.90 8.15 -9.58
C ARG A 299 -5.43 6.72 -9.65
N PRO A 300 -5.60 6.13 -10.85
CA PRO A 300 -5.98 4.74 -10.99
C PRO A 300 -4.96 3.79 -10.37
N VAL A 301 -5.48 2.78 -9.68
CA VAL A 301 -4.70 1.71 -9.07
C VAL A 301 -5.37 0.37 -9.31
N ALA A 302 -4.58 -0.69 -9.45
CA ALA A 302 -5.07 -2.06 -9.55
C ALA A 302 -4.00 -3.03 -9.04
N ALA A 303 -4.42 -4.16 -8.47
CA ALA A 303 -3.49 -5.18 -8.02
C ALA A 303 -4.15 -6.56 -8.01
N ILE A 304 -3.32 -7.57 -8.14
CA ILE A 304 -3.64 -8.98 -7.90
C ILE A 304 -2.61 -9.55 -6.93
N ASP A 305 -3.09 -10.28 -5.95
CA ASP A 305 -2.32 -11.06 -4.98
C ASP A 305 -2.71 -12.54 -5.07
N LEU A 306 -1.72 -13.40 -5.09
CA LEU A 306 -1.86 -14.85 -5.16
C LEU A 306 -1.19 -15.44 -3.93
N GLN A 307 -1.96 -16.15 -3.11
CA GLN A 307 -1.47 -16.81 -1.91
C GLN A 307 -1.71 -18.31 -1.98
N ASN A 308 -0.70 -19.08 -1.62
CA ASN A 308 -0.73 -20.53 -1.54
C ASN A 308 -0.27 -20.94 -0.14
N ARG A 309 -1.03 -21.81 0.50
CA ARG A 309 -0.68 -22.37 1.81
C ARG A 309 -0.58 -23.88 1.70
N GLU A 310 0.41 -24.45 2.36
CA GLU A 310 0.55 -25.90 2.46
C GLU A 310 -0.68 -26.53 3.09
N GLU A 311 -1.34 -25.82 4.03
CA GLU A 311 -2.57 -26.24 4.71
C GLU A 311 -3.72 -26.52 3.73
N SER A 312 -3.81 -25.79 2.64
CA SER A 312 -4.80 -25.99 1.57
C SER A 312 -4.25 -26.79 0.38
N ASP A 313 -3.26 -27.67 0.62
CA ASP A 313 -2.59 -28.45 -0.43
C ASP A 313 -2.08 -27.58 -1.58
N TRP A 314 -1.61 -26.35 -1.26
CA TRP A 314 -1.11 -25.35 -2.19
C TRP A 314 -2.16 -24.81 -3.19
N ASP A 315 -3.45 -24.96 -2.90
CA ASP A 315 -4.50 -24.29 -3.66
C ASP A 315 -4.26 -22.77 -3.67
N THR A 316 -4.52 -22.15 -4.81
CA THR A 316 -4.27 -20.71 -4.97
C THR A 316 -5.48 -19.91 -4.54
N ASN A 317 -5.29 -19.04 -3.55
CA ASN A 317 -6.23 -17.98 -3.22
C ASN A 317 -5.90 -16.74 -4.07
N VAL A 318 -6.92 -16.14 -4.66
CA VAL A 318 -6.80 -14.98 -5.55
C VAL A 318 -7.50 -13.80 -4.92
N SER A 319 -6.78 -12.71 -4.73
CA SER A 319 -7.34 -11.42 -4.32
C SER A 319 -7.07 -10.36 -5.38
N VAL A 320 -8.08 -9.62 -5.77
CA VAL A 320 -7.95 -8.52 -6.75
C VAL A 320 -8.56 -7.26 -6.17
N ARG A 321 -7.84 -6.17 -6.26
CA ARG A 321 -8.34 -4.83 -5.94
C ARG A 321 -8.10 -3.88 -7.09
N ALA A 322 -9.10 -3.06 -7.44
CA ALA A 322 -8.98 -2.07 -8.49
C ALA A 322 -9.84 -0.84 -8.17
N GLY A 323 -9.34 0.34 -8.47
CA GLY A 323 -10.08 1.57 -8.20
C GLY A 323 -9.22 2.81 -8.34
N VAL A 324 -9.43 3.76 -7.45
CA VAL A 324 -8.79 5.07 -7.50
C VAL A 324 -8.21 5.48 -6.16
N GLN A 325 -7.05 6.09 -6.19
CA GLN A 325 -6.44 6.81 -5.08
C GLN A 325 -6.76 8.29 -5.21
N LEU A 326 -7.18 8.92 -4.11
CA LEU A 326 -7.38 10.35 -4.03
C LEU A 326 -6.05 11.04 -3.71
N GLU A 327 -5.61 11.94 -4.60
CA GLU A 327 -4.29 12.60 -4.47
C GLU A 327 -4.31 13.78 -3.50
N ASN A 328 -5.42 14.54 -3.44
CA ASN A 328 -5.50 15.75 -2.64
C ASN A 328 -5.54 15.52 -1.12
N PRO A 329 -6.30 14.56 -0.57
CA PRO A 329 -6.23 14.28 0.85
C PRO A 329 -4.91 13.57 1.16
N ASP A 330 -4.06 14.23 1.93
CA ASP A 330 -2.88 13.61 2.53
C ASP A 330 -3.04 13.63 4.04
N PHE A 331 -3.35 12.48 4.60
CA PHE A 331 -3.50 12.30 6.04
C PHE A 331 -2.31 11.52 6.59
N LEU A 332 -1.35 12.25 7.17
CA LEU A 332 -0.14 11.65 7.78
C LEU A 332 0.62 10.72 6.81
N SER A 333 0.87 11.19 5.58
CA SER A 333 1.52 10.41 4.50
C SER A 333 0.72 9.17 4.05
N ARG A 334 -0.61 9.17 4.29
CA ARG A 334 -1.51 8.13 3.81
C ARG A 334 -2.45 8.70 2.77
N LYS A 335 -2.70 7.90 1.75
CA LYS A 335 -3.66 8.20 0.69
C LYS A 335 -4.92 7.36 0.85
N LEU A 336 -6.06 8.00 0.73
CA LEU A 336 -7.35 7.33 0.66
C LEU A 336 -7.54 6.70 -0.72
N GLN A 337 -7.90 5.43 -0.74
CA GLN A 337 -8.26 4.70 -1.95
C GLN A 337 -9.69 4.18 -1.84
N ILE A 338 -10.43 4.23 -2.95
CA ILE A 338 -11.75 3.62 -3.11
C ILE A 338 -11.56 2.44 -4.05
N LEU A 339 -11.75 1.22 -3.54
CA LEU A 339 -11.40 0.00 -4.26
C LEU A 339 -12.60 -0.94 -4.38
N LEU A 340 -12.82 -1.47 -5.56
CA LEU A 340 -13.55 -2.70 -5.77
C LEU A 340 -12.64 -3.87 -5.37
N GLU A 341 -13.21 -4.83 -4.66
CA GLU A 341 -12.53 -6.02 -4.15
C GLU A 341 -13.17 -7.26 -4.79
N TYR A 342 -12.33 -8.22 -5.15
CA TYR A 342 -12.71 -9.58 -5.51
C TYR A 342 -11.80 -10.57 -4.81
N TYR A 343 -12.37 -11.61 -4.27
CA TYR A 343 -11.65 -12.70 -3.63
C TYR A 343 -12.23 -14.05 -4.05
N ASP A 344 -11.37 -15.01 -4.31
CA ASP A 344 -11.72 -16.42 -4.54
C ASP A 344 -10.62 -17.30 -3.94
N GLY A 345 -10.98 -18.11 -2.94
CA GLY A 345 -10.05 -19.01 -2.26
C GLY A 345 -10.50 -19.42 -0.88
N ARG A 346 -9.60 -20.05 -0.12
CA ARG A 346 -9.83 -20.36 1.29
C ARG A 346 -10.01 -19.09 2.09
N SER A 347 -10.85 -19.16 3.12
CA SER A 347 -11.13 -17.98 3.94
C SER A 347 -9.84 -17.29 4.42
N PRO A 348 -9.69 -15.98 4.22
CA PRO A 348 -8.58 -15.22 4.79
C PRO A 348 -8.73 -15.04 6.30
N ASN A 349 -9.92 -15.28 6.86
CA ASN A 349 -10.25 -15.11 8.27
C ASN A 349 -9.86 -16.38 9.06
N GLY A 350 -9.06 -16.18 10.10
CA GLY A 350 -8.35 -17.28 10.75
C GLY A 350 -9.23 -18.41 11.27
N GLN A 351 -10.35 -18.12 11.95
CA GLN A 351 -11.23 -19.18 12.47
C GLN A 351 -11.86 -20.05 11.37
N PHE A 352 -11.86 -19.56 10.14
CA PHE A 352 -12.51 -20.23 9.00
C PHE A 352 -11.54 -20.82 7.98
N PHE A 353 -10.24 -20.92 8.33
CA PHE A 353 -9.19 -21.41 7.43
C PHE A 353 -9.45 -22.82 6.87
N SER A 354 -10.19 -23.67 7.58
CA SER A 354 -10.52 -25.03 7.19
C SER A 354 -11.80 -25.16 6.35
N ARG A 355 -12.54 -24.06 6.16
CA ARG A 355 -13.77 -24.06 5.34
C ARG A 355 -13.46 -24.29 3.86
N ASP A 356 -14.49 -24.62 3.09
CA ASP A 356 -14.41 -24.63 1.64
C ASP A 356 -14.07 -23.23 1.09
N ALA A 357 -13.71 -23.19 -0.20
CA ALA A 357 -13.36 -21.92 -0.84
C ALA A 357 -14.55 -20.94 -0.82
N GLU A 358 -14.26 -19.70 -0.49
CA GLU A 358 -15.20 -18.58 -0.44
C GLU A 358 -14.97 -17.67 -1.65
N GLU A 359 -16.05 -17.08 -2.15
CA GLU A 359 -15.98 -16.06 -3.19
C GLU A 359 -16.77 -14.83 -2.74
N PHE A 360 -16.17 -13.63 -2.83
CA PHE A 360 -16.88 -12.39 -2.58
C PHE A 360 -16.49 -11.28 -3.55
N ILE A 361 -17.41 -10.34 -3.70
CA ILE A 361 -17.18 -9.03 -4.32
C ILE A 361 -17.46 -7.96 -3.26
N GLY A 362 -16.61 -6.92 -3.22
CA GLY A 362 -16.74 -5.85 -2.24
C GLY A 362 -16.42 -4.47 -2.78
N LEU A 363 -16.78 -3.46 -1.97
CA LEU A 363 -16.38 -2.07 -2.16
C LEU A 363 -15.84 -1.55 -0.84
N GLY A 364 -14.62 -1.01 -0.87
CA GLY A 364 -13.92 -0.58 0.34
C GLY A 364 -13.27 0.79 0.23
N LEU A 365 -13.09 1.40 1.40
CA LEU A 365 -12.26 2.56 1.66
C LEU A 365 -10.98 2.10 2.34
N HIS A 366 -9.84 2.42 1.77
CA HIS A 366 -8.54 1.97 2.23
C HIS A 366 -7.57 3.14 2.39
N PHE A 367 -6.80 3.15 3.47
CA PHE A 367 -5.75 4.12 3.72
C PHE A 367 -4.41 3.41 3.68
N PHE A 368 -3.61 3.69 2.65
CA PHE A 368 -2.28 3.14 2.49
C PHE A 368 -1.19 4.21 2.63
N TYR A 369 -0.02 3.83 3.09
CA TYR A 369 1.20 4.62 2.91
C TYR A 369 1.52 4.77 1.42
N ASP A 370 1.82 6.00 1.00
CA ASP A 370 2.22 6.32 -0.38
C ASP A 370 3.75 6.36 -0.55
#